data_e929ed1725708726d6b48ebcf20efdb0
#
_entry.id   e929ed1725708726d6b48ebcf20efdb0
#
_cell.length_a   1.000
_cell.length_b   1.000
_cell.length_c   1.000
_cell.angle_alpha   90.00
_cell.angle_beta   90.00
_cell.angle_gamma   90.00
#
_symmetry.space_group_name_H-M   'P 1'
#
loop_
_entity.id
_entity.type
_entity.pdbx_description
1 polymer ?
#
loop_
_entity_poly.entity_id
_entity_poly.type
_entity_poly.pdbx_seq_one_letter_code
_entity_poly.pdbx_strand_id
1 'polypeptide(L)'
;MILVKDGRVIDPARGIDDVLDLVIDGGKIAKIGKYQRSEDYERIIEAKGCVVAPGLVDVHVHFRDPGFTYKEDIESGAASAAAGGFTTVVCMANTKPPVDNVETLGYVLERGARCGINVLTCATISRGMQGVELVDMEELAAHGAAGFTDDGIPLMDEALVKCAMERAAKLDLPLSFHEEDRAFIESPGVNQGAVSKALGLGGAPALAEDVLVARDCMLALHTGARVNIQHISSANSVQLVRLAKEMGAHVTAEATPHWKRARWRR
;
A
#
# COMPACT_ATOMS: atom_id res chain seq x y z
N MET A 1 25.54 -6.89 19.78
CA MET A 1 24.25 -6.33 20.29
C MET A 1 24.24 -4.82 20.17
N ILE A 2 23.06 -4.22 19.90
CA ILE A 2 22.84 -2.77 19.85
C ILE A 2 21.86 -2.40 20.97
N LEU A 3 22.15 -1.32 21.71
CA LEU A 3 21.25 -0.76 22.72
C LEU A 3 20.67 0.56 22.18
N VAL A 4 19.33 0.66 22.07
CA VAL A 4 18.61 1.92 21.86
C VAL A 4 18.12 2.38 23.22
N LYS A 5 18.59 3.54 23.70
CA LYS A 5 18.48 3.95 25.10
C LYS A 5 17.60 5.17 25.29
N ASP A 6 16.80 5.15 26.38
CA ASP A 6 15.98 6.29 26.86
C ASP A 6 14.98 6.84 25.83
N GLY A 7 14.53 6.04 24.85
CA GLY A 7 13.52 6.42 23.88
C GLY A 7 12.11 6.23 24.38
N ARG A 8 11.14 7.07 23.95
CA ARG A 8 9.72 6.79 24.14
C ARG A 8 9.31 5.66 23.19
N VAL A 9 9.22 4.45 23.72
CA VAL A 9 8.82 3.26 22.94
C VAL A 9 7.32 3.24 22.81
N ILE A 10 6.84 3.23 21.57
CA ILE A 10 5.40 3.12 21.23
C ILE A 10 5.19 1.85 20.42
N ASP A 11 4.50 0.87 21.01
CA ASP A 11 4.07 -0.36 20.34
C ASP A 11 2.59 -0.63 20.65
N PRO A 12 1.67 -0.17 19.77
CA PRO A 12 0.24 -0.32 20.00
C PRO A 12 -0.23 -1.78 20.09
N ALA A 13 0.45 -2.70 19.38
CA ALA A 13 0.10 -4.11 19.39
C ALA A 13 0.35 -4.78 20.75
N ARG A 14 1.31 -4.24 21.52
CA ARG A 14 1.64 -4.70 22.86
C ARG A 14 1.13 -3.77 23.96
N GLY A 15 0.49 -2.66 23.60
CA GLY A 15 0.02 -1.64 24.55
C GLY A 15 1.16 -0.89 25.25
N ILE A 16 2.33 -0.77 24.62
CA ILE A 16 3.50 -0.08 25.19
C ILE A 16 3.46 1.38 24.74
N ASP A 17 3.57 2.30 25.70
CA ASP A 17 3.84 3.73 25.50
C ASP A 17 4.59 4.24 26.75
N ASP A 18 5.91 4.06 26.80
CA ASP A 18 6.75 4.42 27.96
C ASP A 18 8.19 4.73 27.51
N VAL A 19 8.96 5.38 28.39
CA VAL A 19 10.39 5.61 28.17
C VAL A 19 11.17 4.36 28.57
N LEU A 20 11.64 3.63 27.57
CA LEU A 20 12.28 2.32 27.70
C LEU A 20 13.54 2.24 26.83
N ASP A 21 14.30 1.19 27.06
CA ASP A 21 15.43 0.79 26.23
C ASP A 21 15.05 -0.42 25.38
N LEU A 22 15.65 -0.55 24.19
CA LEU A 22 15.57 -1.76 23.36
C LEU A 22 16.97 -2.35 23.18
N VAL A 23 17.05 -3.66 23.37
CA VAL A 23 18.24 -4.44 22.98
C VAL A 23 17.96 -5.14 21.68
N ILE A 24 18.80 -4.90 20.67
CA ILE A 24 18.74 -5.56 19.36
C ILE A 24 19.92 -6.55 19.29
N ASP A 25 19.61 -7.79 18.97
CA ASP A 25 20.59 -8.86 18.78
C ASP A 25 20.22 -9.70 17.57
N GLY A 26 21.19 -10.00 16.71
CA GLY A 26 20.98 -10.77 15.49
C GLY A 26 19.89 -10.18 14.56
N GLY A 27 19.73 -8.85 14.52
CA GLY A 27 18.73 -8.16 13.70
C GLY A 27 17.29 -8.21 14.27
N LYS A 28 17.11 -8.67 15.50
CA LYS A 28 15.80 -8.79 16.17
C LYS A 28 15.78 -8.02 17.49
N ILE A 29 14.60 -7.55 17.90
CA ILE A 29 14.39 -7.00 19.24
C ILE A 29 14.44 -8.16 20.23
N ALA A 30 15.54 -8.24 20.99
CA ALA A 30 15.77 -9.27 21.99
C ALA A 30 15.10 -8.93 23.33
N LYS A 31 15.12 -7.65 23.73
CA LYS A 31 14.56 -7.20 25.01
C LYS A 31 14.00 -5.78 24.89
N ILE A 32 12.95 -5.49 25.66
CA ILE A 32 12.39 -4.16 25.88
C ILE A 32 12.27 -3.95 27.37
N GLY A 33 12.79 -2.84 27.91
CA GLY A 33 12.76 -2.56 29.35
C GLY A 33 13.73 -1.46 29.72
N LYS A 34 14.15 -1.40 31.01
CA LYS A 34 15.21 -0.50 31.46
C LYS A 34 16.48 -1.31 31.72
N TYR A 35 17.55 -0.95 31.02
CA TYR A 35 18.81 -1.67 31.08
C TYR A 35 19.94 -0.72 31.49
N GLN A 36 20.83 -1.21 32.37
CA GLN A 36 22.04 -0.49 32.70
C GLN A 36 23.05 -0.62 31.55
N ARG A 37 23.91 0.40 31.38
CA ARG A 37 25.06 0.29 30.50
C ARG A 37 25.88 -0.92 30.92
N SER A 38 25.99 -1.91 30.04
CA SER A 38 26.96 -2.97 30.11
C SER A 38 28.01 -2.73 29.02
N GLU A 39 29.23 -3.18 29.21
CA GLU A 39 30.32 -3.06 28.22
C GLU A 39 30.11 -3.95 26.99
N ASP A 40 29.04 -4.75 26.94
CA ASP A 40 28.80 -5.79 25.96
C ASP A 40 28.03 -5.28 24.71
N TYR A 41 27.71 -3.97 24.60
CA TYR A 41 27.05 -3.42 23.43
C TYR A 41 28.05 -2.89 22.40
N GLU A 42 28.01 -3.44 21.19
CA GLU A 42 28.78 -2.97 20.05
C GLU A 42 28.45 -1.51 19.68
N ARG A 43 27.18 -1.13 19.88
CA ARG A 43 26.68 0.23 19.59
C ARG A 43 25.61 0.63 20.58
N ILE A 44 25.67 1.88 21.04
CA ILE A 44 24.62 2.52 21.84
C ILE A 44 24.04 3.68 21.01
N ILE A 45 22.71 3.71 20.87
CA ILE A 45 21.96 4.78 20.22
C ILE A 45 21.20 5.53 21.32
N GLU A 46 21.61 6.76 21.61
CA GLU A 46 20.93 7.62 22.57
C GLU A 46 19.64 8.17 21.92
N ALA A 47 18.49 7.69 22.40
CA ALA A 47 17.18 8.03 21.85
C ALA A 47 16.36 8.96 22.76
N LYS A 48 17.01 9.60 23.73
CA LYS A 48 16.34 10.54 24.67
C LYS A 48 15.63 11.66 23.90
N GLY A 49 14.32 11.80 24.13
CA GLY A 49 13.48 12.77 23.45
C GLY A 49 13.00 12.33 22.05
N CYS A 50 13.39 11.13 21.60
CA CYS A 50 12.91 10.52 20.36
C CYS A 50 11.78 9.52 20.64
N VAL A 51 10.92 9.32 19.63
CA VAL A 51 9.99 8.21 19.56
C VAL A 51 10.70 7.01 18.92
N VAL A 52 10.57 5.85 19.56
CA VAL A 52 11.01 4.56 19.01
C VAL A 52 9.77 3.72 18.79
N ALA A 53 9.45 3.43 17.53
CA ALA A 53 8.25 2.72 17.14
C ALA A 53 8.57 1.72 16.02
N PRO A 54 7.67 0.76 15.72
CA PRO A 54 7.76 -0.01 14.48
C PRO A 54 7.91 0.92 13.28
N GLY A 55 8.76 0.54 12.32
CA GLY A 55 8.94 1.32 11.10
C GLY A 55 7.63 1.48 10.34
N LEU A 56 7.47 2.60 9.66
CA LEU A 56 6.29 2.85 8.84
C LEU A 56 6.25 1.89 7.65
N VAL A 57 5.04 1.53 7.22
CA VAL A 57 4.79 0.71 6.03
C VAL A 57 3.94 1.52 5.06
N ASP A 58 4.39 1.63 3.80
CA ASP A 58 3.61 2.21 2.72
C ASP A 58 3.23 1.11 1.73
N VAL A 59 1.94 0.84 1.62
CA VAL A 59 1.44 -0.24 0.78
C VAL A 59 1.15 0.19 -0.66
N HIS A 60 1.45 1.45 -1.01
CA HIS A 60 1.15 2.00 -2.33
C HIS A 60 2.20 3.03 -2.74
N VAL A 61 3.27 2.59 -3.40
CA VAL A 61 4.31 3.48 -3.94
C VAL A 61 4.57 3.21 -5.42
N HIS A 62 5.07 4.24 -6.12
CA HIS A 62 5.43 4.16 -7.53
C HIS A 62 6.90 4.47 -7.73
N PHE A 63 7.75 3.46 -7.73
CA PHE A 63 9.17 3.64 -8.04
C PHE A 63 9.46 3.66 -9.54
N ARG A 64 8.45 3.32 -10.37
CA ARG A 64 8.52 3.50 -11.84
C ARG A 64 9.61 2.68 -12.53
N ASP A 65 10.25 1.76 -11.86
CA ASP A 65 11.30 0.88 -12.32
C ASP A 65 10.78 -0.58 -12.34
N PRO A 66 10.83 -1.24 -13.48
CA PRO A 66 11.47 -0.90 -14.77
C PRO A 66 10.72 0.12 -15.63
N GLY A 67 11.46 0.73 -16.56
CA GLY A 67 10.96 1.40 -17.76
C GLY A 67 10.70 2.90 -17.65
N PHE A 68 10.48 3.45 -16.46
CA PHE A 68 10.26 4.89 -16.26
C PHE A 68 11.24 5.50 -15.26
N THR A 69 12.47 4.96 -15.22
CA THR A 69 13.53 5.35 -14.26
C THR A 69 13.91 6.82 -14.28
N TYR A 70 13.55 7.53 -15.35
CA TYR A 70 13.68 9.00 -15.40
C TYR A 70 12.74 9.76 -14.45
N LYS A 71 11.72 9.08 -13.90
CA LYS A 71 10.80 9.63 -12.90
C LYS A 71 11.24 9.29 -11.49
N GLU A 72 11.56 8.02 -11.27
CA GLU A 72 12.03 7.42 -10.02
C GLU A 72 12.59 6.04 -10.31
N ASP A 73 13.54 5.57 -9.51
CA ASP A 73 14.06 4.21 -9.53
C ASP A 73 13.94 3.56 -8.15
N ILE A 74 14.19 2.25 -8.07
CA ILE A 74 14.00 1.47 -6.85
C ILE A 74 14.94 1.96 -5.75
N GLU A 75 16.20 2.26 -6.07
CA GLU A 75 17.21 2.65 -5.10
C GLU A 75 16.93 4.04 -4.51
N SER A 76 16.62 5.02 -5.36
CA SER A 76 16.33 6.38 -4.92
C SER A 76 14.99 6.46 -4.18
N GLY A 77 13.97 5.74 -4.65
CA GLY A 77 12.68 5.63 -3.98
C GLY A 77 12.79 4.99 -2.60
N ALA A 78 13.56 3.90 -2.49
CA ALA A 78 13.82 3.25 -1.21
C ALA A 78 14.62 4.15 -0.24
N ALA A 79 15.60 4.90 -0.74
CA ALA A 79 16.34 5.87 0.08
C ALA A 79 15.43 7.02 0.59
N SER A 80 14.53 7.51 -0.26
CA SER A 80 13.52 8.50 0.10
C SER A 80 12.56 7.98 1.18
N ALA A 81 12.06 6.75 1.01
CA ALA A 81 11.20 6.09 1.98
C ALA A 81 11.91 5.92 3.33
N ALA A 82 13.16 5.45 3.33
CA ALA A 82 13.98 5.30 4.54
C ALA A 82 14.16 6.64 5.27
N ALA A 83 14.42 7.73 4.54
CA ALA A 83 14.53 9.08 5.11
C ALA A 83 13.20 9.56 5.74
N GLY A 84 12.06 9.07 5.24
CA GLY A 84 10.73 9.30 5.81
C GLY A 84 10.36 8.39 7.00
N GLY A 85 11.24 7.45 7.39
CA GLY A 85 10.98 6.49 8.47
C GLY A 85 10.20 5.24 8.03
N PHE A 86 10.05 5.01 6.73
CA PHE A 86 9.46 3.78 6.20
C PHE A 86 10.52 2.68 6.16
N THR A 87 10.17 1.52 6.66
CA THR A 87 11.02 0.32 6.65
C THR A 87 10.52 -0.75 5.69
N THR A 88 9.32 -0.56 5.17
CA THR A 88 8.72 -1.44 4.17
C THR A 88 7.86 -0.62 3.21
N VAL A 89 8.00 -0.90 1.93
CA VAL A 89 7.15 -0.32 0.88
C VAL A 89 6.67 -1.42 -0.07
N VAL A 90 5.49 -1.22 -0.67
CA VAL A 90 4.94 -2.11 -1.71
C VAL A 90 4.77 -1.31 -2.99
N CYS A 91 5.53 -1.68 -4.02
CA CYS A 91 5.47 -1.05 -5.32
C CYS A 91 4.24 -1.50 -6.12
N MET A 92 3.63 -0.57 -6.82
CA MET A 92 2.56 -0.87 -7.77
C MET A 92 3.11 -1.48 -9.04
N ALA A 93 2.28 -2.31 -9.69
CA ALA A 93 2.64 -3.13 -10.85
C ALA A 93 2.71 -2.37 -12.18
N ASN A 94 2.33 -1.08 -12.21
CA ASN A 94 2.22 -0.26 -13.43
C ASN A 94 3.55 0.30 -13.94
N THR A 95 4.51 -0.58 -14.16
CA THR A 95 5.83 -0.34 -14.74
C THR A 95 5.84 -0.57 -16.26
N LYS A 96 7.00 -0.56 -16.91
CA LYS A 96 7.14 -0.87 -18.34
C LYS A 96 8.36 -1.77 -18.58
N PRO A 97 8.16 -3.08 -18.85
CA PRO A 97 6.85 -3.76 -18.89
C PRO A 97 6.13 -3.75 -17.52
N PRO A 98 4.81 -4.01 -17.49
CA PRO A 98 4.10 -4.19 -16.22
C PRO A 98 4.57 -5.47 -15.52
N VAL A 99 4.36 -5.54 -14.21
CA VAL A 99 4.75 -6.72 -13.41
C VAL A 99 3.69 -7.83 -13.59
N ASP A 100 3.59 -8.39 -14.78
CA ASP A 100 2.61 -9.41 -15.16
C ASP A 100 3.21 -10.80 -15.42
N ASN A 101 4.51 -10.97 -15.17
CA ASN A 101 5.27 -12.18 -15.36
C ASN A 101 6.42 -12.28 -14.35
N VAL A 102 6.96 -13.50 -14.22
CA VAL A 102 8.01 -13.83 -13.23
C VAL A 102 9.32 -13.06 -13.47
N GLU A 103 9.68 -12.79 -14.72
CA GLU A 103 10.92 -12.07 -15.07
C GLU A 103 10.85 -10.62 -14.53
N THR A 104 9.76 -9.91 -14.81
CA THR A 104 9.59 -8.53 -14.35
C THR A 104 9.43 -8.46 -12.82
N LEU A 105 8.71 -9.42 -12.22
CA LEU A 105 8.58 -9.55 -10.77
C LEU A 105 9.96 -9.76 -10.12
N GLY A 106 10.73 -10.71 -10.64
CA GLY A 106 12.10 -11.02 -10.16
C GLY A 106 13.03 -9.82 -10.24
N TYR A 107 12.97 -9.06 -11.34
CA TYR A 107 13.76 -7.83 -11.50
C TYR A 107 13.52 -6.84 -10.35
N VAL A 108 12.25 -6.56 -10.00
CA VAL A 108 11.92 -5.61 -8.92
C VAL A 108 12.38 -6.14 -7.56
N LEU A 109 12.14 -7.42 -7.28
CA LEU A 109 12.52 -8.05 -6.01
C LEU A 109 14.03 -8.11 -5.82
N GLU A 110 14.79 -8.47 -6.86
CA GLU A 110 16.26 -8.52 -6.79
C GLU A 110 16.90 -7.15 -6.55
N ARG A 111 16.39 -6.10 -7.18
CA ARG A 111 16.85 -4.74 -6.93
C ARG A 111 16.45 -4.27 -5.55
N GLY A 112 15.21 -4.52 -5.17
CA GLY A 112 14.67 -4.20 -3.85
C GLY A 112 15.46 -4.85 -2.71
N ALA A 113 15.92 -6.09 -2.89
CA ALA A 113 16.72 -6.81 -1.89
C ALA A 113 18.09 -6.15 -1.60
N ARG A 114 18.56 -5.26 -2.45
CA ARG A 114 19.82 -4.50 -2.25
C ARG A 114 19.60 -3.17 -1.52
N CYS A 115 18.35 -2.79 -1.29
CA CYS A 115 18.00 -1.55 -0.59
C CYS A 115 18.09 -1.72 0.94
N GLY A 116 18.19 -0.61 1.66
CA GLY A 116 18.27 -0.60 3.12
C GLY A 116 16.95 -0.82 3.85
N ILE A 117 15.84 -0.99 3.10
CA ILE A 117 14.48 -1.25 3.59
C ILE A 117 13.88 -2.43 2.82
N ASN A 118 12.75 -2.96 3.28
CA ASN A 118 12.02 -3.99 2.54
C ASN A 118 11.28 -3.33 1.35
N VAL A 119 11.64 -3.70 0.15
CA VAL A 119 10.92 -3.30 -1.08
C VAL A 119 10.20 -4.52 -1.61
N LEU A 120 8.90 -4.52 -1.48
CA LEU A 120 7.99 -5.53 -2.01
C LEU A 120 7.30 -4.98 -3.26
N THR A 121 6.65 -5.83 -4.04
CA THR A 121 5.86 -5.39 -5.19
C THR A 121 4.60 -6.23 -5.36
N CYS A 122 3.52 -5.60 -5.80
CA CYS A 122 2.39 -6.28 -6.38
C CYS A 122 2.73 -6.77 -7.79
N ALA A 123 2.06 -7.84 -8.23
CA ALA A 123 1.90 -8.16 -9.63
C ALA A 123 0.59 -7.57 -10.17
N THR A 124 0.41 -7.57 -11.50
CA THR A 124 -0.87 -7.15 -12.10
C THR A 124 -1.96 -8.20 -11.86
N ILE A 125 -3.22 -7.80 -11.91
CA ILE A 125 -4.37 -8.71 -11.91
C ILE A 125 -4.57 -9.27 -13.32
N SER A 126 -4.50 -8.40 -14.32
CA SER A 126 -4.70 -8.78 -15.72
C SER A 126 -3.43 -8.66 -16.55
N ARG A 127 -3.29 -9.49 -17.58
CA ARG A 127 -2.17 -9.46 -18.52
C ARG A 127 -2.05 -8.09 -19.18
N GLY A 128 -0.86 -7.51 -19.12
CA GLY A 128 -0.59 -6.19 -19.65
C GLY A 128 -1.49 -5.09 -19.10
N MET A 129 -2.17 -5.33 -17.95
CA MET A 129 -3.15 -4.41 -17.36
C MET A 129 -4.29 -4.07 -18.34
N GLN A 130 -4.77 -5.05 -19.14
CA GLN A 130 -5.80 -4.83 -20.14
C GLN A 130 -7.23 -5.11 -19.64
N GLY A 131 -7.38 -5.71 -18.43
CA GLY A 131 -8.69 -6.05 -17.86
C GLY A 131 -9.46 -7.14 -18.62
N VAL A 132 -8.77 -7.99 -19.40
CA VAL A 132 -9.40 -8.99 -20.29
C VAL A 132 -9.08 -10.43 -19.84
N GLU A 133 -7.83 -10.68 -19.46
CA GLU A 133 -7.34 -12.00 -19.06
C GLU A 133 -6.54 -11.90 -17.78
N LEU A 134 -6.76 -12.80 -16.83
CA LEU A 134 -5.97 -12.84 -15.59
C LEU A 134 -4.54 -13.32 -15.89
N VAL A 135 -3.59 -12.81 -15.10
CA VAL A 135 -2.24 -13.37 -15.03
C VAL A 135 -2.27 -14.75 -14.36
N ASP A 136 -1.17 -15.49 -14.43
CA ASP A 136 -0.99 -16.67 -13.58
C ASP A 136 -0.70 -16.23 -12.13
N MET A 137 -1.77 -16.03 -11.37
CA MET A 137 -1.68 -15.51 -10.02
C MET A 137 -0.96 -16.50 -9.08
N GLU A 138 -1.13 -17.79 -9.30
CA GLU A 138 -0.50 -18.86 -8.53
C GLU A 138 1.02 -18.87 -8.74
N GLU A 139 1.47 -18.73 -9.99
CA GLU A 139 2.89 -18.66 -10.32
C GLU A 139 3.53 -17.40 -9.73
N LEU A 140 2.90 -16.24 -9.91
CA LEU A 140 3.43 -14.97 -9.39
C LEU A 140 3.45 -14.94 -7.86
N ALA A 141 2.46 -15.50 -7.19
CA ALA A 141 2.44 -15.66 -5.74
C ALA A 141 3.60 -16.53 -5.26
N ALA A 142 3.85 -17.67 -5.92
CA ALA A 142 4.96 -18.57 -5.59
C ALA A 142 6.34 -17.90 -5.77
N HIS A 143 6.45 -16.90 -6.64
CA HIS A 143 7.67 -16.12 -6.87
C HIS A 143 7.76 -14.84 -6.03
N GLY A 144 6.83 -14.61 -5.09
CA GLY A 144 6.96 -13.56 -4.08
C GLY A 144 6.20 -12.27 -4.36
N ALA A 145 5.18 -12.28 -5.22
CA ALA A 145 4.25 -11.16 -5.33
C ALA A 145 3.60 -10.88 -3.97
N ALA A 146 3.59 -9.63 -3.52
CA ALA A 146 3.01 -9.23 -2.23
C ALA A 146 1.48 -9.08 -2.29
N GLY A 147 0.92 -9.05 -3.47
CA GLY A 147 -0.50 -8.89 -3.78
C GLY A 147 -0.69 -8.62 -5.26
N PHE A 148 -1.89 -8.23 -5.66
CA PHE A 148 -2.20 -7.98 -7.07
C PHE A 148 -2.96 -6.66 -7.25
N THR A 149 -2.64 -5.94 -8.34
CA THR A 149 -3.26 -4.65 -8.65
C THR A 149 -3.10 -4.28 -10.13
N ASP A 150 -4.14 -3.73 -10.73
CA ASP A 150 -4.05 -3.00 -12.00
C ASP A 150 -4.12 -1.48 -11.73
N ASP A 151 -3.36 -1.01 -10.76
CA ASP A 151 -3.39 0.39 -10.31
C ASP A 151 -3.32 1.40 -11.47
N GLY A 152 -4.24 2.39 -11.43
CA GLY A 152 -4.44 3.40 -12.46
C GLY A 152 -5.38 2.95 -13.59
N ILE A 153 -5.82 1.68 -13.62
CA ILE A 153 -6.78 1.16 -14.59
C ILE A 153 -7.87 0.38 -13.85
N PRO A 154 -9.10 0.92 -13.75
CA PRO A 154 -10.20 0.23 -13.10
C PRO A 154 -10.58 -1.03 -13.89
N LEU A 155 -10.81 -2.14 -13.22
CA LEU A 155 -11.30 -3.37 -13.82
C LEU A 155 -12.82 -3.33 -13.95
N MET A 156 -13.34 -3.38 -15.18
CA MET A 156 -14.76 -3.18 -15.46
C MET A 156 -15.53 -4.48 -15.66
N ASP A 157 -14.86 -5.61 -15.91
CA ASP A 157 -15.50 -6.92 -16.04
C ASP A 157 -15.69 -7.55 -14.65
N GLU A 158 -16.92 -7.60 -14.18
CA GLU A 158 -17.28 -8.11 -12.86
C GLU A 158 -16.97 -9.60 -12.70
N ALA A 159 -17.07 -10.38 -13.78
CA ALA A 159 -16.78 -11.81 -13.76
C ALA A 159 -15.27 -12.04 -13.60
N LEU A 160 -14.45 -11.24 -14.29
CA LEU A 160 -13.00 -11.25 -14.15
C LEU A 160 -12.59 -10.83 -12.75
N VAL A 161 -13.15 -9.74 -12.20
CA VAL A 161 -12.87 -9.26 -10.84
C VAL A 161 -13.23 -10.32 -9.80
N LYS A 162 -14.42 -10.94 -9.92
CA LYS A 162 -14.85 -12.02 -9.03
C LYS A 162 -13.87 -13.20 -9.08
N CYS A 163 -13.48 -13.63 -10.29
CA CYS A 163 -12.53 -14.73 -10.46
C CYS A 163 -11.16 -14.40 -9.84
N ALA A 164 -10.65 -13.17 -10.01
CA ALA A 164 -9.42 -12.70 -9.39
C ALA A 164 -9.52 -12.75 -7.85
N MET A 165 -10.64 -12.28 -7.28
CA MET A 165 -10.88 -12.31 -5.85
C MET A 165 -10.92 -13.75 -5.30
N GLU A 166 -11.58 -14.68 -5.98
CA GLU A 166 -11.64 -16.09 -5.59
C GLU A 166 -10.25 -16.77 -5.60
N ARG A 167 -9.38 -16.42 -6.56
CA ARG A 167 -8.00 -16.90 -6.62
C ARG A 167 -7.15 -16.28 -5.52
N ALA A 168 -7.19 -14.97 -5.36
CA ALA A 168 -6.44 -14.26 -4.33
C ALA A 168 -6.79 -14.73 -2.91
N ALA A 169 -8.08 -15.03 -2.65
CA ALA A 169 -8.54 -15.59 -1.38
C ALA A 169 -7.89 -16.96 -1.09
N LYS A 170 -7.76 -17.84 -2.10
CA LYS A 170 -7.08 -19.14 -1.96
C LYS A 170 -5.58 -19.00 -1.71
N LEU A 171 -4.96 -17.97 -2.28
CA LEU A 171 -3.54 -17.67 -2.12
C LEU A 171 -3.24 -16.92 -0.82
N ASP A 172 -4.26 -16.47 -0.10
CA ASP A 172 -4.15 -15.60 1.07
C ASP A 172 -3.39 -14.30 0.77
N LEU A 173 -3.52 -13.75 -0.46
CA LEU A 173 -2.92 -12.51 -0.89
C LEU A 173 -3.97 -11.41 -1.12
N PRO A 174 -3.64 -10.13 -0.85
CA PRO A 174 -4.56 -9.03 -1.06
C PRO A 174 -4.65 -8.63 -2.54
N LEU A 175 -5.83 -8.11 -2.90
CA LEU A 175 -6.05 -7.34 -4.12
C LEU A 175 -6.17 -5.86 -3.76
N SER A 176 -5.59 -4.98 -4.57
CA SER A 176 -5.67 -3.54 -4.38
C SER A 176 -6.25 -2.89 -5.64
N PHE A 177 -7.38 -2.19 -5.50
CA PHE A 177 -8.16 -1.69 -6.63
C PHE A 177 -8.15 -0.16 -6.71
N HIS A 178 -7.95 0.33 -7.94
CA HIS A 178 -8.08 1.74 -8.32
C HIS A 178 -9.51 1.98 -8.82
N GLU A 179 -10.33 2.63 -8.00
CA GLU A 179 -11.75 2.75 -8.23
C GLU A 179 -12.09 4.09 -8.86
N GLU A 180 -12.15 4.12 -10.18
CA GLU A 180 -12.46 5.32 -10.95
C GLU A 180 -13.17 4.95 -12.26
N ASP A 181 -14.51 4.81 -12.23
CA ASP A 181 -15.29 4.50 -13.42
C ASP A 181 -15.30 5.68 -14.39
N ARG A 182 -14.58 5.49 -15.49
CA ARG A 182 -14.39 6.53 -16.53
C ARG A 182 -15.69 6.92 -17.24
N ALA A 183 -16.73 6.08 -17.19
CA ALA A 183 -18.02 6.40 -17.82
C ALA A 183 -18.70 7.63 -17.19
N PHE A 184 -18.37 7.98 -15.96
CA PHE A 184 -18.89 9.15 -15.25
C PHE A 184 -18.02 10.39 -15.34
N ILE A 185 -16.82 10.31 -15.95
CA ILE A 185 -15.83 11.39 -15.92
C ILE A 185 -15.90 12.20 -17.21
N GLU A 186 -16.26 13.47 -17.08
CA GLU A 186 -16.25 14.40 -18.21
C GLU A 186 -14.86 14.99 -18.49
N SER A 187 -14.12 15.31 -17.42
CA SER A 187 -12.76 15.87 -17.50
C SER A 187 -11.90 15.27 -16.39
N PRO A 188 -10.86 14.49 -16.71
CA PRO A 188 -9.95 13.94 -15.72
C PRO A 188 -9.09 15.01 -15.07
N GLY A 189 -8.52 14.71 -13.89
CA GLY A 189 -7.53 15.54 -13.20
C GLY A 189 -8.11 16.65 -12.31
N VAL A 190 -9.43 16.83 -12.27
CA VAL A 190 -10.11 17.72 -11.33
C VAL A 190 -11.38 17.09 -10.81
N ASN A 191 -11.60 17.19 -9.50
CA ASN A 191 -12.84 16.72 -8.90
C ASN A 191 -14.02 17.60 -9.34
N GLN A 192 -15.17 16.98 -9.64
CA GLN A 192 -16.40 17.73 -9.96
C GLN A 192 -16.89 18.51 -8.73
N GLY A 193 -17.01 19.82 -8.87
CA GLY A 193 -17.41 20.68 -7.77
C GLY A 193 -17.35 22.17 -8.13
N ALA A 194 -17.30 23.02 -7.12
CA ALA A 194 -17.26 24.48 -7.33
C ALA A 194 -16.04 24.94 -8.15
N VAL A 195 -14.89 24.32 -7.95
CA VAL A 195 -13.65 24.67 -8.65
C VAL A 195 -13.70 24.25 -10.11
N SER A 196 -14.09 23.00 -10.39
CA SER A 196 -14.21 22.51 -11.77
C SER A 196 -15.23 23.34 -12.55
N LYS A 197 -16.35 23.67 -11.93
CA LYS A 197 -17.38 24.55 -12.51
C LYS A 197 -16.87 25.97 -12.80
N ALA A 198 -16.12 26.55 -11.87
CA ALA A 198 -15.51 27.87 -12.07
C ALA A 198 -14.45 27.89 -13.19
N LEU A 199 -13.78 26.77 -13.43
CA LEU A 199 -12.80 26.59 -14.50
C LEU A 199 -13.45 26.18 -15.84
N GLY A 200 -14.77 25.96 -15.90
CA GLY A 200 -15.45 25.46 -17.09
C GLY A 200 -15.12 24.00 -17.42
N LEU A 201 -14.73 23.21 -16.42
CA LEU A 201 -14.40 21.79 -16.55
C LEU A 201 -15.53 20.94 -15.99
N GLY A 202 -15.87 19.81 -16.62
CA GLY A 202 -16.86 18.85 -16.12
C GLY A 202 -16.42 18.20 -14.80
N GLY A 203 -15.21 17.69 -14.78
CA GLY A 203 -14.60 17.05 -13.61
C GLY A 203 -14.98 15.58 -13.43
N ALA A 204 -14.38 14.95 -12.42
CA ALA A 204 -14.67 13.59 -11.98
C ALA A 204 -15.63 13.64 -10.77
N PRO A 205 -16.87 13.14 -10.86
CA PRO A 205 -17.78 13.10 -9.74
C PRO A 205 -17.41 11.98 -8.76
N ALA A 206 -17.73 12.13 -7.49
CA ALA A 206 -17.56 11.09 -6.48
C ALA A 206 -18.23 9.76 -6.85
N LEU A 207 -19.31 9.83 -7.64
CA LEU A 207 -20.02 8.65 -8.15
C LEU A 207 -19.10 7.68 -8.92
N ALA A 208 -18.08 8.20 -9.63
CA ALA A 208 -17.14 7.38 -10.36
C ALA A 208 -16.36 6.42 -9.44
N GLU A 209 -16.05 6.85 -8.22
CA GLU A 209 -15.45 6.01 -7.16
C GLU A 209 -16.51 5.15 -6.47
N ASP A 210 -17.62 5.75 -6.05
CA ASP A 210 -18.63 5.12 -5.20
C ASP A 210 -19.20 3.82 -5.79
N VAL A 211 -19.45 3.77 -7.10
CA VAL A 211 -20.07 2.59 -7.75
C VAL A 211 -19.12 1.39 -7.77
N LEU A 212 -17.84 1.61 -8.05
CA LEU A 212 -16.87 0.52 -8.07
C LEU A 212 -16.52 0.05 -6.66
N VAL A 213 -16.38 0.99 -5.70
CA VAL A 213 -16.20 0.63 -4.27
C VAL A 213 -17.37 -0.20 -3.75
N ALA A 214 -18.63 0.14 -4.11
CA ALA A 214 -19.80 -0.65 -3.71
C ALA A 214 -19.74 -2.06 -4.29
N ARG A 215 -19.43 -2.20 -5.59
CA ARG A 215 -19.27 -3.48 -6.28
C ARG A 215 -18.23 -4.34 -5.57
N ASP A 216 -17.04 -3.79 -5.35
CA ASP A 216 -15.91 -4.57 -4.87
C ASP A 216 -16.01 -4.91 -3.39
N CYS A 217 -16.65 -4.07 -2.58
CA CYS A 217 -17.06 -4.42 -1.23
C CYS A 217 -18.00 -5.64 -1.20
N MET A 218 -18.99 -5.69 -2.09
CA MET A 218 -19.93 -6.82 -2.17
C MET A 218 -19.28 -8.09 -2.70
N LEU A 219 -18.39 -7.97 -3.69
CA LEU A 219 -17.62 -9.11 -4.20
C LEU A 219 -16.65 -9.64 -3.14
N ALA A 220 -15.98 -8.77 -2.39
CA ALA A 220 -15.13 -9.16 -1.28
C ALA A 220 -15.90 -9.92 -0.19
N LEU A 221 -17.10 -9.45 0.18
CA LEU A 221 -17.97 -10.13 1.12
C LEU A 221 -18.36 -11.54 0.65
N HIS A 222 -18.65 -11.68 -0.64
CA HIS A 222 -19.07 -12.96 -1.25
C HIS A 222 -17.92 -13.95 -1.38
N THR A 223 -16.73 -13.48 -1.77
CA THR A 223 -15.57 -14.35 -2.08
C THR A 223 -14.67 -14.60 -0.88
N GLY A 224 -14.77 -13.80 0.18
CA GLY A 224 -13.85 -13.81 1.32
C GLY A 224 -12.46 -13.24 1.01
N ALA A 225 -12.27 -12.60 -0.14
CA ALA A 225 -10.99 -12.00 -0.53
C ALA A 225 -10.62 -10.82 0.36
N ARG A 226 -9.32 -10.63 0.58
CA ARG A 226 -8.77 -9.42 1.18
C ARG A 226 -8.62 -8.34 0.12
N VAL A 227 -9.37 -7.28 0.26
CA VAL A 227 -9.41 -6.16 -0.69
C VAL A 227 -8.95 -4.87 -0.04
N ASN A 228 -8.10 -4.12 -0.72
CA ASN A 228 -7.72 -2.77 -0.38
C ASN A 228 -8.25 -1.80 -1.44
N ILE A 229 -9.04 -0.81 -1.02
CA ILE A 229 -9.49 0.28 -1.88
C ILE A 229 -8.43 1.37 -1.85
N GLN A 230 -7.83 1.65 -3.01
CA GLN A 230 -6.76 2.62 -3.15
C GLN A 230 -7.27 4.06 -2.99
N HIS A 231 -6.44 4.92 -2.40
CA HIS A 231 -6.58 6.39 -2.32
C HIS A 231 -8.01 6.92 -2.26
N ILE A 232 -8.85 6.33 -1.41
CA ILE A 232 -10.27 6.66 -1.24
C ILE A 232 -10.48 8.17 -1.00
N SER A 233 -11.41 8.78 -1.71
CA SER A 233 -11.64 10.23 -1.70
C SER A 233 -13.08 10.63 -1.38
N SER A 234 -14.04 9.75 -1.62
CA SER A 234 -15.47 9.99 -1.39
C SER A 234 -15.90 9.66 0.03
N ALA A 235 -16.77 10.51 0.58
CA ALA A 235 -17.40 10.24 1.88
C ALA A 235 -18.34 9.02 1.83
N ASN A 236 -19.01 8.79 0.68
CA ASN A 236 -19.87 7.63 0.50
C ASN A 236 -19.03 6.35 0.46
N SER A 237 -17.92 6.35 -0.28
CA SER A 237 -17.00 5.22 -0.34
C SER A 237 -16.49 4.83 1.05
N VAL A 238 -16.17 5.81 1.91
CA VAL A 238 -15.82 5.54 3.32
C VAL A 238 -16.93 4.83 4.07
N GLN A 239 -18.21 5.23 3.84
CA GLN A 239 -19.35 4.57 4.48
C GLN A 239 -19.59 3.16 3.93
N LEU A 240 -19.40 2.96 2.61
CA LEU A 240 -19.49 1.64 1.97
C LEU A 240 -18.46 0.66 2.56
N VAL A 241 -17.19 1.10 2.69
CA VAL A 241 -16.14 0.29 3.32
C VAL A 241 -16.49 -0.04 4.78
N ARG A 242 -17.01 0.91 5.56
CA ARG A 242 -17.42 0.66 6.94
C ARG A 242 -18.52 -0.40 7.01
N LEU A 243 -19.57 -0.22 6.20
CA LEU A 243 -20.69 -1.17 6.14
C LEU A 243 -20.21 -2.57 5.74
N ALA A 244 -19.35 -2.67 4.71
CA ALA A 244 -18.80 -3.95 4.29
C ALA A 244 -18.02 -4.64 5.41
N LYS A 245 -17.20 -3.89 6.17
CA LYS A 245 -16.48 -4.42 7.35
C LYS A 245 -17.45 -4.86 8.46
N GLU A 246 -18.52 -4.13 8.73
CA GLU A 246 -19.54 -4.52 9.69
C GLU A 246 -20.27 -5.80 9.28
N MET A 247 -20.44 -6.02 7.96
CA MET A 247 -21.01 -7.26 7.40
C MET A 247 -20.01 -8.43 7.39
N GLY A 248 -18.73 -8.21 7.73
CA GLY A 248 -17.70 -9.24 7.81
C GLY A 248 -16.80 -9.35 6.59
N ALA A 249 -16.84 -8.42 5.64
CA ALA A 249 -15.90 -8.38 4.51
C ALA A 249 -14.49 -7.99 4.96
N HIS A 250 -13.47 -8.61 4.37
CA HIS A 250 -12.07 -8.29 4.58
C HIS A 250 -11.62 -7.12 3.69
N VAL A 251 -12.22 -5.94 3.90
CA VAL A 251 -11.93 -4.75 3.13
C VAL A 251 -11.15 -3.73 3.96
N THR A 252 -10.12 -3.15 3.37
CA THR A 252 -9.40 -1.99 3.87
C THR A 252 -9.44 -0.86 2.85
N ALA A 253 -9.09 0.34 3.25
CA ALA A 253 -8.95 1.47 2.34
C ALA A 253 -7.79 2.35 2.80
N GLU A 254 -7.15 3.00 1.86
CA GLU A 254 -6.08 3.97 2.09
C GLU A 254 -6.50 5.38 1.68
N ALA A 255 -5.86 6.38 2.26
CA ALA A 255 -6.03 7.77 1.89
C ALA A 255 -4.68 8.43 1.68
N THR A 256 -4.55 9.22 0.62
CA THR A 256 -3.30 9.93 0.35
C THR A 256 -3.05 11.04 1.38
N PRO A 257 -1.79 11.40 1.66
CA PRO A 257 -1.46 12.52 2.56
C PRO A 257 -2.05 13.86 2.11
N HIS A 258 -2.31 14.05 0.83
CA HIS A 258 -2.90 15.27 0.25
C HIS A 258 -4.30 15.56 0.81
N TRP A 259 -5.12 14.55 1.06
CA TRP A 259 -6.46 14.68 1.60
C TRP A 259 -6.47 15.23 3.04
N LYS A 260 -5.46 14.90 3.82
CA LYS A 260 -5.31 15.45 5.18
C LYS A 260 -5.04 16.96 5.14
N ARG A 261 -4.29 17.46 4.16
CA ARG A 261 -3.98 18.89 4.02
C ARG A 261 -5.18 19.74 3.55
N ALA A 262 -6.02 19.21 2.67
CA ALA A 262 -7.15 19.95 2.12
C ALA A 262 -8.26 20.25 3.15
N ARG A 263 -8.38 19.45 4.20
CA ARG A 263 -9.41 19.62 5.26
C ARG A 263 -9.04 20.58 6.39
N TRP A 264 -7.80 21.05 6.50
CA TRP A 264 -7.35 21.93 7.59
C TRP A 264 -7.50 23.42 7.30
N ARG A 265 -8.11 23.79 6.17
CA ARG A 265 -8.50 25.17 5.89
C ARG A 265 -10.04 25.29 5.94
N ARG A 266 -10.58 25.26 7.14
CA ARG A 266 -11.90 25.81 7.44
C ARG A 266 -11.73 27.06 8.27
#